data_baf56b5f16105d7b3b01033481df57de
#
_entry.id   baf56b5f16105d7b3b01033481df57de
#
_cell.length_a   1.000
_cell.length_b   1.000
_cell.length_c   1.000
_cell.angle_alpha   90.00
_cell.angle_beta   90.00
_cell.angle_gamma   90.00
#
_symmetry.space_group_name_H-M   'P 1'
#
loop_
_entity.id
_entity.type
_entity.pdbx_description
1 polymer ?
#
loop_
_entity_poly.entity_id
_entity_poly.type
_entity_poly.pdbx_seq_one_letter_code
_entity_poly.pdbx_strand_id
1 'polypeptide(L)'
;MATAVWKIAPALAFGNAVVFKPANLVPASAWALTEIISRQNLPAGTFNLVTGSGREAGEALITSPHVQAITFTGSLEVGQRVASATAANLVKCQLEMGSKNALIVLDDADLDLAVEAAFAGAYSGSGQKCTASSRLIVVDAVHD
;
A
#
# COMPACT_ATOMS: atom_id res chain seq x y z
N MET A 1 -6.11 0.70 -7.62
CA MET A 1 -5.82 2.03 -8.23
C MET A 1 -5.43 3.07 -7.19
N ALA A 2 -6.25 3.35 -6.17
CA ALA A 2 -5.98 4.39 -5.17
C ALA A 2 -4.58 4.32 -4.54
N THR A 3 -4.16 3.15 -4.05
CA THR A 3 -2.83 2.96 -3.43
C THR A 3 -1.67 3.36 -4.34
N ALA A 4 -1.76 3.09 -5.65
CA ALA A 4 -0.75 3.51 -6.61
C ALA A 4 -0.72 5.05 -6.73
N VAL A 5 -1.89 5.68 -6.86
CA VAL A 5 -1.99 7.14 -6.98
C VAL A 5 -1.46 7.86 -5.74
N TRP A 6 -1.73 7.36 -4.53
CA TRP A 6 -1.24 7.94 -3.28
C TRP A 6 0.30 8.00 -3.18
N LYS A 7 0.99 7.11 -3.90
CA LYS A 7 2.45 7.05 -3.94
C LYS A 7 3.02 7.83 -5.14
N ILE A 8 2.40 7.68 -6.30
CA ILE A 8 2.86 8.28 -7.55
C ILE A 8 2.65 9.80 -7.55
N ALA A 9 1.46 10.27 -7.17
CA ALA A 9 1.12 11.69 -7.27
C ALA A 9 2.05 12.59 -6.44
N PRO A 10 2.30 12.32 -5.14
CA PRO A 10 3.24 13.15 -4.38
C PRO A 10 4.67 13.03 -4.92
N ALA A 11 5.11 11.85 -5.35
CA ALA A 11 6.45 11.69 -5.91
C ALA A 11 6.65 12.60 -7.13
N LEU A 12 5.70 12.59 -8.06
CA LEU A 12 5.74 13.46 -9.24
C LEU A 12 5.61 14.95 -8.88
N ALA A 13 4.72 15.30 -7.93
CA ALA A 13 4.52 16.69 -7.50
C ALA A 13 5.78 17.32 -6.90
N PHE A 14 6.64 16.51 -6.27
CA PHE A 14 7.93 16.94 -5.73
C PHE A 14 9.10 16.74 -6.70
N GLY A 15 8.83 16.54 -7.98
CA GLY A 15 9.85 16.51 -9.04
C GLY A 15 10.65 15.22 -9.13
N ASN A 16 10.16 14.12 -8.55
CA ASN A 16 10.85 12.83 -8.65
C ASN A 16 10.43 12.08 -9.91
N ALA A 17 11.37 11.34 -10.49
CA ALA A 17 11.05 10.31 -11.47
C ALA A 17 10.50 9.06 -10.78
N VAL A 18 9.54 8.39 -11.42
CA VAL A 18 8.87 7.21 -10.86
C VAL A 18 9.04 6.01 -11.78
N VAL A 19 9.46 4.89 -11.22
CA VAL A 19 9.36 3.57 -11.83
C VAL A 19 8.27 2.80 -11.09
N PHE A 20 7.15 2.56 -11.76
CA PHE A 20 5.98 1.89 -11.21
C PHE A 20 5.92 0.43 -11.61
N LYS A 21 6.03 -0.46 -10.63
CA LYS A 21 5.79 -1.91 -10.81
C LYS A 21 4.48 -2.29 -10.12
N PRO A 22 3.42 -2.58 -10.86
CA PRO A 22 2.14 -3.00 -10.28
C PRO A 22 2.20 -4.44 -9.77
N ALA A 23 1.17 -4.84 -9.00
CA ALA A 23 0.93 -6.24 -8.71
C ALA A 23 0.63 -7.01 -10.00
N ASN A 24 1.12 -8.26 -10.10
CA ASN A 24 0.98 -9.09 -11.28
C ASN A 24 -0.48 -9.39 -11.67
N LEU A 25 -1.39 -9.36 -10.68
CA LEU A 25 -2.81 -9.65 -10.86
C LEU A 25 -3.61 -8.51 -11.51
N VAL A 26 -3.08 -7.29 -11.54
CA VAL A 26 -3.84 -6.11 -12.00
C VAL A 26 -3.05 -5.23 -12.99
N PRO A 27 -2.40 -5.79 -14.01
CA PRO A 27 -1.58 -5.02 -14.94
C PRO A 27 -2.40 -4.05 -15.79
N ALA A 28 -3.63 -4.40 -16.15
CA ALA A 28 -4.49 -3.56 -16.99
C ALA A 28 -4.83 -2.22 -16.34
N SER A 29 -5.11 -2.21 -15.03
CA SER A 29 -5.37 -0.95 -14.30
C SER A 29 -4.14 -0.05 -14.23
N ALA A 30 -2.96 -0.65 -14.09
CA ALA A 30 -1.69 0.08 -14.08
C ALA A 30 -1.37 0.66 -15.46
N TRP A 31 -1.63 -0.10 -16.51
CA TRP A 31 -1.51 0.36 -17.89
C TRP A 31 -2.42 1.58 -18.17
N ALA A 32 -3.70 1.49 -17.82
CA ALA A 32 -4.65 2.58 -18.01
C ALA A 32 -4.21 3.86 -17.26
N LEU A 33 -3.71 3.73 -16.01
CA LEU A 33 -3.15 4.87 -15.28
C LEU A 33 -1.94 5.46 -16.01
N THR A 34 -1.05 4.60 -16.50
CA THR A 34 0.14 5.02 -17.24
C THR A 34 -0.23 5.77 -18.52
N GLU A 35 -1.24 5.29 -19.24
CA GLU A 35 -1.73 5.94 -20.45
C GLU A 35 -2.31 7.34 -20.14
N ILE A 36 -3.05 7.49 -19.04
CA ILE A 36 -3.54 8.80 -18.59
C ILE A 36 -2.38 9.76 -18.31
N ILE A 37 -1.36 9.29 -17.59
CA ILE A 37 -0.19 10.10 -17.24
C ILE A 37 0.62 10.46 -18.49
N SER A 38 0.78 9.55 -19.44
CA SER A 38 1.57 9.78 -20.66
C SER A 38 1.02 10.91 -21.54
N ARG A 39 -0.29 11.18 -21.43
CA ARG A 39 -0.97 12.29 -22.15
C ARG A 39 -0.76 13.67 -21.52
N GLN A 40 -0.05 13.75 -20.38
CA GLN A 40 0.13 15.00 -19.63
C GLN A 40 1.41 15.78 -20.01
N ASN A 41 2.07 15.42 -21.12
CA ASN A 41 3.28 16.08 -21.63
C ASN A 41 4.41 16.20 -20.59
N LEU A 42 4.54 15.22 -19.69
CA LEU A 42 5.67 15.16 -18.78
C LEU A 42 6.97 14.91 -19.53
N PRO A 43 8.10 15.41 -19.03
CA PRO A 43 9.41 15.09 -19.61
C PRO A 43 9.63 13.58 -19.72
N ALA A 44 10.32 13.15 -20.78
CA ALA A 44 10.63 11.74 -20.98
C ALA A 44 11.37 11.15 -19.77
N GLY A 45 10.98 9.94 -19.35
CA GLY A 45 11.56 9.26 -18.19
C GLY A 45 10.99 9.68 -16.83
N THR A 46 10.13 10.70 -16.75
CA THR A 46 9.51 11.11 -15.48
C THR A 46 8.61 10.03 -14.89
N PHE A 47 7.87 9.31 -15.72
CA PHE A 47 7.03 8.18 -15.27
C PHE A 47 7.24 6.96 -16.17
N ASN A 48 7.53 5.82 -15.56
CA ASN A 48 7.87 4.58 -16.26
C ASN A 48 7.10 3.41 -15.65
N LEU A 49 6.41 2.64 -16.49
CA LEU A 49 5.76 1.39 -16.09
C LEU A 49 6.66 0.20 -16.39
N VAL A 50 6.88 -0.63 -15.39
CA VAL A 50 7.58 -1.91 -15.53
C VAL A 50 6.66 -3.03 -15.10
N THR A 51 6.36 -3.96 -16.00
CA THR A 51 5.62 -5.18 -15.69
C THR A 51 6.59 -6.35 -15.48
N GLY A 52 6.20 -7.29 -14.64
CA GLY A 52 7.03 -8.45 -14.34
C GLY A 52 6.79 -8.99 -12.95
N SER A 53 7.35 -10.16 -12.68
CA SER A 53 7.20 -10.81 -11.38
C SER A 53 7.88 -10.02 -10.25
N GLY A 54 7.41 -10.22 -9.02
CA GLY A 54 8.10 -9.65 -7.84
C GLY A 54 9.52 -10.18 -7.71
N ARG A 55 9.73 -11.44 -8.12
CA ARG A 55 11.02 -12.12 -8.03
C ARG A 55 12.05 -11.60 -9.04
N GLU A 56 11.62 -11.12 -10.18
CA GLU A 56 12.49 -10.59 -11.24
C GLU A 56 12.51 -9.05 -11.22
N ALA A 57 11.43 -8.42 -11.68
CA ALA A 57 11.33 -6.98 -11.78
C ALA A 57 11.36 -6.28 -10.41
N GLY A 58 10.69 -6.89 -9.39
CA GLY A 58 10.70 -6.37 -8.03
C GLY A 58 12.10 -6.41 -7.42
N GLU A 59 12.78 -7.57 -7.53
CA GLU A 59 14.12 -7.74 -7.00
C GLU A 59 15.14 -6.82 -7.69
N ALA A 60 15.05 -6.67 -9.02
CA ALA A 60 15.89 -5.75 -9.76
C ALA A 60 15.74 -4.29 -9.28
N LEU A 61 14.52 -3.87 -8.94
CA LEU A 61 14.27 -2.51 -8.44
C LEU A 61 14.84 -2.29 -7.04
N ILE A 62 14.63 -3.24 -6.10
CA ILE A 62 15.05 -3.06 -4.70
C ILE A 62 16.58 -3.18 -4.53
N THR A 63 17.27 -3.79 -5.47
CA THR A 63 18.73 -3.95 -5.45
C THR A 63 19.47 -2.98 -6.39
N SER A 64 18.72 -2.18 -7.17
CA SER A 64 19.32 -1.25 -8.14
C SER A 64 20.05 -0.10 -7.45
N PRO A 65 21.31 0.19 -7.82
CA PRO A 65 22.04 1.34 -7.28
C PRO A 65 21.51 2.70 -7.77
N HIS A 66 20.59 2.69 -8.74
CA HIS A 66 20.00 3.91 -9.32
C HIS A 66 18.68 4.31 -8.64
N VAL A 67 18.18 3.51 -7.71
CA VAL A 67 16.95 3.79 -6.96
C VAL A 67 17.31 4.47 -5.64
N GLN A 68 16.84 5.69 -5.43
CA GLN A 68 17.12 6.48 -4.22
C GLN A 68 16.03 6.38 -3.15
N ALA A 69 14.82 5.96 -3.53
CA ALA A 69 13.72 5.75 -2.60
C ALA A 69 12.79 4.64 -3.10
N ILE A 70 12.26 3.86 -2.17
CA ILE A 70 11.27 2.81 -2.46
C ILE A 70 10.04 3.03 -1.60
N THR A 71 8.88 2.99 -2.22
CA THR A 71 7.60 2.90 -1.52
C THR A 71 6.91 1.61 -1.93
N PHE A 72 6.62 0.76 -0.97
CA PHE A 72 6.08 -0.58 -1.18
C PHE A 72 4.73 -0.74 -0.47
N THR A 73 3.82 -1.47 -1.10
CA THR A 73 2.60 -1.98 -0.46
C THR A 73 2.45 -3.45 -0.81
N GLY A 74 2.29 -4.30 0.21
CA GLY A 74 2.13 -5.73 0.00
C GLY A 74 2.22 -6.56 1.29
N SER A 75 2.69 -7.80 1.18
CA SER A 75 2.81 -8.69 2.33
C SER A 75 3.96 -8.30 3.26
N LEU A 76 3.85 -8.70 4.53
CA LEU A 76 4.90 -8.51 5.52
C LEU A 76 6.23 -9.15 5.08
N GLU A 77 6.19 -10.36 4.56
CA GLU A 77 7.38 -11.08 4.10
C GLU A 77 8.15 -10.29 3.02
N VAL A 78 7.43 -9.82 1.99
CA VAL A 78 8.05 -9.00 0.93
C VAL A 78 8.50 -7.65 1.48
N GLY A 79 7.74 -7.03 2.38
CA GLY A 79 8.13 -5.79 3.05
C GLY A 79 9.43 -5.92 3.83
N GLN A 80 9.63 -7.02 4.55
CA GLN A 80 10.88 -7.33 5.25
C GLN A 80 12.05 -7.49 4.28
N ARG A 81 11.83 -8.14 3.14
CA ARG A 81 12.83 -8.26 2.08
C ARG A 81 13.22 -6.90 1.52
N VAL A 82 12.23 -6.04 1.25
CA VAL A 82 12.47 -4.65 0.79
C VAL A 82 13.26 -3.87 1.84
N ALA A 83 12.84 -3.92 3.11
CA ALA A 83 13.54 -3.24 4.20
C ALA A 83 15.02 -3.66 4.30
N SER A 84 15.28 -4.95 4.23
CA SER A 84 16.66 -5.49 4.31
C SER A 84 17.51 -5.02 3.14
N ALA A 85 16.97 -5.03 1.92
CA ALA A 85 17.69 -4.59 0.72
C ALA A 85 17.98 -3.08 0.74
N THR A 86 17.00 -2.28 1.15
CA THR A 86 17.15 -0.81 1.21
C THR A 86 18.08 -0.37 2.34
N ALA A 87 18.05 -1.04 3.49
CA ALA A 87 18.95 -0.74 4.61
C ALA A 87 20.42 -0.95 4.24
N ALA A 88 20.73 -2.00 3.50
CA ALA A 88 22.09 -2.30 3.06
C ALA A 88 22.70 -1.19 2.18
N ASN A 89 21.87 -0.46 1.46
CA ASN A 89 22.28 0.60 0.53
C ASN A 89 21.91 2.01 1.02
N LEU A 90 21.40 2.16 2.24
CA LEU A 90 20.91 3.43 2.81
C LEU A 90 19.85 4.11 1.94
N VAL A 91 19.06 3.31 1.21
CA VAL A 91 17.95 3.79 0.37
C VAL A 91 16.73 4.11 1.24
N LYS A 92 16.09 5.24 1.03
CA LYS A 92 14.84 5.60 1.75
C LYS A 92 13.75 4.57 1.45
N CYS A 93 13.06 4.11 2.50
CA CYS A 93 12.04 3.08 2.37
C CYS A 93 10.77 3.47 3.12
N GLN A 94 9.63 3.39 2.43
CA GLN A 94 8.30 3.47 3.03
C GLN A 94 7.57 2.16 2.76
N LEU A 95 7.08 1.53 3.82
CA LEU A 95 6.42 0.22 3.76
C LEU A 95 5.01 0.32 4.29
N GLU A 96 4.06 -0.15 3.48
CA GLU A 96 2.65 -0.31 3.82
C GLU A 96 2.29 -1.79 3.72
N MET A 97 1.96 -2.40 4.84
CA MET A 97 1.71 -3.84 4.91
C MET A 97 0.37 -4.11 5.60
N GLY A 98 -0.07 -5.37 5.56
CA GLY A 98 -1.26 -5.81 6.28
C GLY A 98 -1.11 -5.62 7.80
N SER A 99 -2.22 -5.41 8.47
CA SER A 99 -2.29 -5.15 9.91
C SER A 99 -3.30 -6.06 10.60
N LYS A 100 -3.28 -6.04 11.93
CA LYS A 100 -4.27 -6.63 12.84
C LYS A 100 -5.02 -5.51 13.56
N ASN A 101 -5.76 -4.70 12.79
CA ASN A 101 -6.45 -3.53 13.31
C ASN A 101 -7.47 -3.91 14.38
N ALA A 102 -7.48 -3.17 15.47
CA ALA A 102 -8.40 -3.34 16.57
C ALA A 102 -9.47 -2.25 16.53
N LEU A 103 -10.72 -2.66 16.81
CA LEU A 103 -11.79 -1.77 17.20
C LEU A 103 -11.98 -1.95 18.71
N ILE A 104 -11.99 -0.85 19.46
CA ILE A 104 -12.06 -0.85 20.93
C ILE A 104 -13.40 -0.25 21.31
N VAL A 105 -14.14 -0.97 22.17
CA VAL A 105 -15.44 -0.55 22.72
C VAL A 105 -15.29 -0.34 24.21
N LEU A 106 -15.50 0.88 24.66
CA LEU A 106 -15.46 1.29 26.06
C LEU A 106 -16.85 1.23 26.70
N ASP A 107 -16.92 1.39 28.01
CA ASP A 107 -18.14 1.31 28.80
C ASP A 107 -19.14 2.46 28.54
N ASP A 108 -18.67 3.58 28.04
CA ASP A 108 -19.46 4.74 27.65
C ASP A 108 -19.81 4.79 26.16
N ALA A 109 -19.52 3.71 25.40
CA ALA A 109 -19.77 3.66 23.97
C ALA A 109 -21.28 3.52 23.65
N ASP A 110 -21.71 4.13 22.53
CA ASP A 110 -22.96 3.80 21.89
C ASP A 110 -22.86 2.39 21.27
N LEU A 111 -23.52 1.41 21.87
CA LEU A 111 -23.39 0.01 21.49
C LEU A 111 -23.97 -0.28 20.11
N ASP A 112 -25.07 0.37 19.72
CA ASP A 112 -25.66 0.19 18.39
C ASP A 112 -24.68 0.69 17.31
N LEU A 113 -24.10 1.86 17.51
CA LEU A 113 -23.06 2.38 16.64
C LEU A 113 -21.79 1.50 16.64
N ALA A 114 -21.40 0.98 17.79
CA ALA A 114 -20.24 0.07 17.91
C ALA A 114 -20.44 -1.22 17.11
N VAL A 115 -21.64 -1.82 17.14
CA VAL A 115 -22.00 -3.00 16.35
C VAL A 115 -21.93 -2.69 14.84
N GLU A 116 -22.54 -1.60 14.41
CA GLU A 116 -22.49 -1.17 13.01
C GLU A 116 -21.05 -0.93 12.54
N ALA A 117 -20.24 -0.24 13.34
CA ALA A 117 -18.85 0.04 13.06
C ALA A 117 -18.01 -1.26 13.01
N ALA A 118 -18.23 -2.19 13.91
CA ALA A 118 -17.57 -3.49 13.93
C ALA A 118 -17.89 -4.30 12.67
N PHE A 119 -19.18 -4.37 12.31
CA PHE A 119 -19.63 -5.06 11.11
C PHE A 119 -19.04 -4.41 9.83
N ALA A 120 -19.21 -3.11 9.69
CA ALA A 120 -18.70 -2.38 8.53
C ALA A 120 -17.16 -2.46 8.44
N GLY A 121 -16.46 -2.31 9.56
CA GLY A 121 -15.01 -2.37 9.64
C GLY A 121 -14.44 -3.75 9.28
N ALA A 122 -15.10 -4.83 9.71
CA ALA A 122 -14.63 -6.18 9.48
C ALA A 122 -14.99 -6.75 8.11
N TYR A 123 -16.20 -6.47 7.61
CA TYR A 123 -16.77 -7.19 6.47
C TYR A 123 -16.92 -6.35 5.20
N SER A 124 -16.80 -5.03 5.26
CA SER A 124 -16.83 -4.18 4.07
C SER A 124 -15.76 -4.61 3.06
N GLY A 125 -16.17 -4.87 1.82
CA GLY A 125 -15.28 -5.37 0.77
C GLY A 125 -14.70 -6.75 1.10
N SER A 126 -15.48 -7.60 1.76
CA SER A 126 -15.09 -8.95 2.21
C SER A 126 -13.89 -8.94 3.18
N GLY A 127 -13.69 -7.86 3.92
CA GLY A 127 -12.55 -7.68 4.81
C GLY A 127 -11.20 -7.53 4.09
N GLN A 128 -11.21 -7.40 2.77
CA GLN A 128 -9.97 -7.32 1.96
C GLN A 128 -9.42 -5.89 1.87
N LYS A 129 -9.23 -5.27 3.04
CA LYS A 129 -8.59 -3.95 3.18
C LYS A 129 -7.49 -4.04 4.22
N CYS A 130 -6.39 -3.32 4.00
CA CYS A 130 -5.33 -3.19 5.01
C CYS A 130 -5.83 -2.54 6.32
N THR A 131 -6.92 -1.77 6.25
CA THR A 131 -7.57 -1.09 7.37
C THR A 131 -8.76 -1.87 7.95
N ALA A 132 -9.08 -3.08 7.45
CA ALA A 132 -10.19 -3.87 7.98
C ALA A 132 -9.95 -4.24 9.45
N SER A 133 -10.98 -4.11 10.28
CA SER A 133 -10.92 -4.53 11.68
C SER A 133 -10.82 -6.05 11.75
N SER A 134 -9.84 -6.57 12.45
CA SER A 134 -9.61 -8.01 12.62
C SER A 134 -9.67 -8.46 14.08
N ARG A 135 -9.79 -7.50 15.00
CA ARG A 135 -9.95 -7.71 16.44
C ARG A 135 -10.99 -6.75 16.98
N LEU A 136 -11.91 -7.28 17.77
CA LEU A 136 -12.82 -6.51 18.60
C LEU A 136 -12.36 -6.66 20.04
N ILE A 137 -12.06 -5.53 20.69
CA ILE A 137 -11.62 -5.46 22.09
C ILE A 137 -12.71 -4.71 22.84
N VAL A 138 -13.38 -5.40 23.74
CA VAL A 138 -14.52 -4.87 24.49
C VAL A 138 -14.18 -4.92 25.96
N VAL A 139 -14.47 -3.86 26.71
CA VAL A 139 -14.30 -3.86 28.17
C VAL A 139 -15.38 -4.75 28.82
N ASP A 140 -15.08 -5.35 29.97
CA ASP A 140 -15.95 -6.33 30.65
C ASP A 140 -17.36 -5.80 30.92
N ALA A 141 -17.50 -4.51 31.18
CA ALA A 141 -18.78 -3.89 31.52
C ALA A 141 -19.83 -3.95 30.39
N VAL A 142 -19.42 -4.13 29.14
CA VAL A 142 -20.30 -4.15 27.95
C VAL A 142 -20.03 -5.33 27.02
N HIS A 143 -19.39 -6.38 27.57
CA HIS A 143 -18.98 -7.56 26.80
C HIS A 143 -20.12 -8.52 26.47
N ASP A 144 -21.15 -8.67 27.36
CA ASP A 144 -22.24 -9.63 27.28
C ASP A 144 -23.50 -9.08 26.58
#